data_040d1ba6fedf0743e6b54ffea1295b95
#
_entry.id   040d1ba6fedf0743e6b54ffea1295b95
#
_cell.length_a   1.000
_cell.length_b   1.000
_cell.length_c   1.000
_cell.angle_alpha   90.00
_cell.angle_beta   90.00
_cell.angle_gamma   90.00
#
_symmetry.space_group_name_H-M   'P 1'
#
loop_
_entity.id
_entity.type
_entity.pdbx_description
1 polymer ?
#
loop_
_entity_poly.entity_id
_entity_poly.type
_entity_poly.pdbx_seq_one_letter_code
_entity_poly.pdbx_strand_id
1 'polypeptide(L)'
;MKTNLKYAANRTISAGAREMARAYVDEEFKQRQKIYTRRILLATCIVLNDIFHFGNKRLMWVLKGIEDVMCDYASRVPKDYRAESPEDDELSRLLQDELNSRKGLSINIK
;
A
#
# COMPACT_ATOMS: atom_id res chain seq x y z
N MET A 1 -26.54 -4.08 26.06
CA MET A 1 -25.97 -3.64 24.76
C MET A 1 -25.33 -4.79 24.03
N LYS A 2 -25.62 -4.89 22.74
CA LYS A 2 -25.09 -5.97 21.90
C LYS A 2 -23.57 -6.04 21.87
N THR A 3 -22.91 -4.89 21.98
CA THR A 3 -21.44 -4.78 21.95
C THR A 3 -20.79 -5.49 23.14
N ASN A 4 -21.37 -5.35 24.33
CA ASN A 4 -20.83 -5.98 25.54
C ASN A 4 -20.92 -7.50 25.48
N LEU A 5 -22.00 -8.02 24.90
CA LEU A 5 -22.18 -9.47 24.71
C LEU A 5 -21.14 -10.05 23.76
N LYS A 6 -20.80 -9.32 22.70
CA LYS A 6 -19.75 -9.73 21.77
C LYS A 6 -18.39 -9.78 22.45
N TYR A 7 -18.05 -8.79 23.26
CA TYR A 7 -16.78 -8.78 23.98
C TYR A 7 -16.69 -9.91 25.00
N ALA A 8 -17.76 -10.17 25.71
CA ALA A 8 -17.80 -11.28 26.66
C ALA A 8 -17.62 -12.63 25.96
N ALA A 9 -18.27 -12.82 24.80
CA ALA A 9 -18.11 -14.03 24.02
C ALA A 9 -16.67 -14.18 23.50
N ASN A 10 -16.05 -13.10 23.05
CA ASN A 10 -14.69 -13.11 22.53
C ASN A 10 -13.66 -13.50 23.60
N ARG A 11 -13.91 -13.20 24.86
CA ARG A 11 -13.02 -13.58 25.96
C ARG A 11 -12.93 -15.09 26.15
N THR A 12 -13.92 -15.84 25.72
CA THR A 12 -13.95 -17.29 25.84
C THR A 12 -13.36 -18.02 24.64
N ILE A 13 -13.01 -17.29 23.56
CA ILE A 13 -12.43 -17.86 22.37
C ILE A 13 -11.00 -18.30 22.64
N SER A 14 -10.65 -19.51 22.21
CA SER A 14 -9.30 -20.06 22.37
C SER A 14 -8.24 -19.24 21.60
N ALA A 15 -6.99 -19.35 22.04
CA ALA A 15 -5.87 -18.70 21.35
C ALA A 15 -5.77 -19.11 19.89
N GLY A 16 -6.01 -20.40 19.58
CA GLY A 16 -6.00 -20.87 18.19
C GLY A 16 -7.08 -20.25 17.33
N ALA A 17 -8.29 -20.07 17.87
CA ALA A 17 -9.38 -19.41 17.17
C ALA A 17 -9.06 -17.93 16.89
N ARG A 18 -8.40 -17.25 17.83
CA ARG A 18 -7.96 -15.86 17.65
C ARG A 18 -6.92 -15.73 16.56
N GLU A 19 -5.97 -16.64 16.50
CA GLU A 19 -4.95 -16.65 15.45
C GLU A 19 -5.57 -16.89 14.08
N MET A 20 -6.53 -17.79 13.98
CA MET A 20 -7.26 -18.01 12.72
C MET A 20 -8.02 -16.77 12.29
N ALA A 21 -8.67 -16.07 13.22
CA ALA A 21 -9.38 -14.84 12.94
C ALA A 21 -8.43 -13.75 12.44
N ARG A 22 -7.25 -13.61 13.08
CA ARG A 22 -6.23 -12.65 12.62
C ARG A 22 -5.72 -12.98 11.24
N ALA A 23 -5.44 -14.25 10.97
CA ALA A 23 -4.96 -14.69 9.66
C ALA A 23 -5.99 -14.37 8.57
N TYR A 24 -7.27 -14.57 8.85
CA TYR A 24 -8.36 -14.24 7.92
C TYR A 24 -8.40 -12.73 7.64
N VAL A 25 -8.35 -11.91 8.68
CA VAL A 25 -8.38 -10.45 8.53
C VAL A 25 -7.18 -9.96 7.74
N ASP A 26 -5.98 -10.48 8.04
CA ASP A 26 -4.76 -10.10 7.35
C ASP A 26 -4.83 -10.46 5.87
N GLU A 27 -5.34 -11.64 5.53
CA GLU A 27 -5.47 -12.08 4.15
C GLU A 27 -6.48 -11.21 3.39
N GLU A 28 -7.62 -10.90 4.01
CA GLU A 28 -8.61 -10.02 3.41
C GLU A 28 -8.05 -8.62 3.16
N PHE A 29 -7.27 -8.10 4.10
CA PHE A 29 -6.62 -6.81 3.97
C PHE A 29 -5.63 -6.79 2.80
N LYS A 30 -4.82 -7.85 2.65
CA LYS A 30 -3.90 -8.00 1.53
C LYS A 30 -4.63 -8.01 0.19
N GLN A 31 -5.77 -8.70 0.11
CA GLN A 31 -6.57 -8.74 -1.11
C GLN A 31 -7.08 -7.35 -1.48
N ARG A 32 -7.57 -6.58 -0.50
CA ARG A 32 -8.02 -5.21 -0.73
C ARG A 32 -6.88 -4.31 -1.22
N GLN A 33 -5.68 -4.44 -0.65
CA GLN A 33 -4.52 -3.68 -1.10
C GLN A 33 -4.17 -4.00 -2.55
N LYS A 34 -4.25 -5.25 -2.96
CA LYS A 34 -4.02 -5.65 -4.35
C LYS A 34 -5.04 -5.00 -5.29
N ILE A 35 -6.30 -4.96 -4.90
CA ILE A 35 -7.36 -4.34 -5.68
C ILE A 35 -7.09 -2.84 -5.86
N TYR A 36 -6.77 -2.13 -4.78
CA TYR A 36 -6.49 -0.70 -4.84
C TYR A 36 -5.26 -0.40 -5.68
N THR A 37 -4.19 -1.16 -5.50
CA THR A 37 -2.96 -1.01 -6.28
C THR A 37 -3.24 -1.18 -7.76
N ARG A 38 -3.98 -2.21 -8.13
CA ARG A 38 -4.35 -2.45 -9.52
C ARG A 38 -5.13 -1.28 -10.10
N ARG A 39 -6.12 -0.77 -9.38
CA ARG A 39 -6.92 0.37 -9.81
C ARG A 39 -6.08 1.61 -10.06
N ILE A 40 -5.16 1.92 -9.14
CA ILE A 40 -4.27 3.07 -9.25
C ILE A 40 -3.34 2.92 -10.46
N LEU A 41 -2.76 1.76 -10.66
CA LEU A 41 -1.87 1.52 -11.79
C LEU A 41 -2.62 1.61 -13.12
N LEU A 42 -3.82 1.08 -13.20
CA LEU A 42 -4.66 1.19 -14.40
C LEU A 42 -5.03 2.64 -14.68
N ALA A 43 -5.44 3.38 -13.65
CA ALA A 43 -5.78 4.79 -13.79
C ALA A 43 -4.57 5.62 -14.23
N THR A 44 -3.38 5.31 -13.69
CA THR A 44 -2.13 5.97 -14.07
C THR A 44 -1.85 5.76 -15.56
N CYS A 45 -2.01 4.54 -16.06
CA CYS A 45 -1.81 4.25 -17.48
C CYS A 45 -2.80 5.03 -18.35
N ILE A 46 -4.06 5.12 -17.94
CA ILE A 46 -5.08 5.88 -18.66
C ILE A 46 -4.70 7.36 -18.74
N VAL A 47 -4.30 7.94 -17.61
CA VAL A 47 -3.90 9.36 -17.54
C VAL A 47 -2.69 9.62 -18.42
N LEU A 48 -1.67 8.77 -18.37
CA LEU A 48 -0.47 8.93 -19.19
C LEU A 48 -0.78 8.79 -20.67
N ASN A 49 -1.69 7.92 -21.05
CA ASN A 49 -2.13 7.82 -22.43
C ASN A 49 -2.89 9.08 -22.85
N ASP A 50 -3.81 9.59 -22.00
CA ASP A 50 -4.61 10.77 -22.31
C ASP A 50 -3.77 12.04 -22.45
N ILE A 51 -2.82 12.26 -21.52
CA ILE A 51 -2.05 13.50 -21.45
C ILE A 51 -0.83 13.46 -22.36
N PHE A 52 -0.09 12.36 -22.33
CA PHE A 52 1.20 12.24 -23.03
C PHE A 52 1.15 11.32 -24.25
N HIS A 53 0.01 10.72 -24.53
CA HIS A 53 -0.18 9.78 -25.65
C HIS A 53 0.77 8.58 -25.61
N PHE A 54 1.09 8.10 -24.40
CA PHE A 54 1.94 6.92 -24.23
C PHE A 54 1.24 5.68 -24.77
N GLY A 55 1.93 4.95 -25.63
CA GLY A 55 1.47 3.65 -26.11
C GLY A 55 1.94 2.50 -25.21
N ASN A 56 1.70 1.27 -25.65
CA ASN A 56 2.01 0.06 -24.87
C ASN A 56 3.44 0.02 -24.36
N LYS A 57 4.42 0.31 -25.21
CA LYS A 57 5.83 0.21 -24.84
C LYS A 57 6.19 1.16 -23.70
N ARG A 58 5.76 2.42 -23.82
CA ARG A 58 6.05 3.43 -22.78
C ARG A 58 5.30 3.17 -21.50
N LEU A 59 4.05 2.70 -21.59
CA LEU A 59 3.28 2.34 -20.43
C LEU A 59 3.91 1.16 -19.67
N MET A 60 4.42 0.15 -20.40
CA MET A 60 5.13 -0.95 -19.79
C MET A 60 6.42 -0.49 -19.10
N TRP A 61 7.13 0.46 -19.68
CA TRP A 61 8.31 1.07 -19.06
C TRP A 61 7.95 1.78 -17.75
N VAL A 62 6.83 2.52 -17.74
CA VAL A 62 6.37 3.22 -16.52
C VAL A 62 6.01 2.20 -15.45
N LEU A 63 5.27 1.16 -15.78
CA LEU A 63 4.89 0.12 -14.81
C LEU A 63 6.13 -0.59 -14.25
N LYS A 64 7.09 -0.92 -15.11
CA LYS A 64 8.34 -1.53 -14.67
C LYS A 64 9.13 -0.59 -13.76
N GLY A 65 9.16 0.69 -14.11
CA GLY A 65 9.83 1.72 -13.29
C GLY A 65 9.20 1.85 -11.92
N ILE A 66 7.88 1.84 -11.83
CA ILE A 66 7.16 1.88 -10.55
C ILE A 66 7.54 0.67 -9.69
N GLU A 67 7.52 -0.53 -10.28
CA GLU A 67 7.91 -1.74 -9.57
C GLU A 67 9.35 -1.66 -9.06
N ASP A 68 10.29 -1.23 -9.90
CA ASP A 68 11.70 -1.11 -9.54
C ASP A 68 11.90 -0.12 -8.39
N VAL A 69 11.25 1.04 -8.43
CA VAL A 69 11.32 2.04 -7.37
C VAL A 69 10.73 1.48 -6.07
N MET A 70 9.57 0.86 -6.14
CA MET A 70 8.94 0.30 -4.95
C MET A 70 9.81 -0.77 -4.30
N CYS A 71 10.39 -1.67 -5.08
CA CYS A 71 11.26 -2.72 -4.56
C CYS A 71 12.55 -2.15 -3.97
N ASP A 72 13.17 -1.17 -4.63
CA ASP A 72 14.41 -0.54 -4.15
C ASP A 72 14.19 0.13 -2.80
N TYR A 73 13.16 0.97 -2.68
CA TYR A 73 12.91 1.70 -1.44
C TYR A 73 12.36 0.80 -0.34
N ALA A 74 11.54 -0.19 -0.68
CA ALA A 74 11.07 -1.16 0.30
C ALA A 74 12.20 -1.94 0.95
N SER A 75 13.28 -2.21 0.21
CA SER A 75 14.45 -2.90 0.77
C SER A 75 15.19 -2.11 1.84
N ARG A 76 14.96 -0.80 1.92
CA ARG A 76 15.58 0.09 2.90
C ARG A 76 14.76 0.20 4.20
N VAL A 77 13.57 -0.35 4.22
CA VAL A 77 12.68 -0.34 5.38
C VAL A 77 12.89 -1.64 6.17
N PRO A 78 12.95 -1.59 7.53
CA PRO A 78 13.05 -2.81 8.32
C PRO A 78 11.91 -3.78 8.02
N LYS A 79 12.25 -5.07 7.91
CA LYS A 79 11.28 -6.12 7.50
C LYS A 79 10.11 -6.27 8.45
N ASP A 80 10.33 -6.01 9.72
CA ASP A 80 9.33 -6.10 10.78
C ASP A 80 8.58 -4.79 11.02
N TYR A 81 8.93 -3.73 10.28
CA TYR A 81 8.27 -2.44 10.40
C TYR A 81 6.85 -2.52 9.84
N ARG A 82 5.91 -2.01 10.63
CA ARG A 82 4.51 -1.90 10.21
C ARG A 82 3.99 -0.53 10.55
N ALA A 83 3.48 0.17 9.56
CA ALA A 83 2.87 1.47 9.77
C ALA A 83 1.51 1.33 10.45
N GLU A 84 1.28 2.11 11.50
CA GLU A 84 -0.02 2.17 12.18
C GLU A 84 -0.97 3.14 11.48
N SER A 85 -0.41 4.14 10.79
CA SER A 85 -1.17 5.13 10.04
C SER A 85 -0.42 5.52 8.79
N PRO A 86 -1.08 6.15 7.79
CA PRO A 86 -0.39 6.62 6.59
C PRO A 86 0.75 7.60 6.88
N GLU A 87 0.63 8.40 7.94
CA GLU A 87 1.67 9.37 8.32
C GLU A 87 2.91 8.70 8.89
N ASP A 88 2.77 7.49 9.44
CA ASP A 88 3.88 6.73 10.02
C ASP A 88 4.54 5.79 9.01
N ASP A 89 4.07 5.76 7.78
CA ASP A 89 4.61 4.85 6.77
C ASP A 89 6.01 5.28 6.34
N GLU A 90 7.02 4.53 6.77
CA GLU A 90 8.42 4.82 6.48
C GLU A 90 8.73 4.75 4.98
N LEU A 91 8.11 3.81 4.27
CA LEU A 91 8.32 3.70 2.83
C LEU A 91 7.78 4.96 2.11
N SER A 92 6.59 5.41 2.50
CA SER A 92 6.03 6.66 1.94
C SER A 92 6.92 7.85 2.23
N ARG A 93 7.49 7.92 3.43
CA ARG A 93 8.42 8.99 3.81
C ARG A 93 9.66 8.99 2.93
N LEU A 94 10.27 7.83 2.71
CA LEU A 94 11.45 7.70 1.85
C LEU A 94 11.13 8.11 0.42
N LEU A 95 10.00 7.68 -0.11
CA LEU A 95 9.57 8.04 -1.46
C LEU A 95 9.28 9.54 -1.58
N GLN A 96 8.64 10.12 -0.57
CA GLN A 96 8.33 11.55 -0.54
C GLN A 96 9.62 12.38 -0.49
N ASP A 97 10.59 11.99 0.35
CA ASP A 97 11.87 12.68 0.46
C ASP A 97 12.63 12.62 -0.87
N GLU A 98 12.65 11.47 -1.53
CA GLU A 98 13.29 11.32 -2.84
C GLU A 98 12.62 12.22 -3.88
N LEU A 99 11.30 12.26 -3.91
CA LEU A 99 10.57 13.10 -4.85
C LEU A 99 10.92 14.57 -4.63
N ASN A 100 10.92 15.02 -3.38
CA ASN A 100 11.19 16.41 -3.03
C ASN A 100 12.68 16.80 -3.18
N SER A 101 13.58 15.81 -3.22
CA SER A 101 15.00 16.08 -3.48
C SER A 101 15.27 16.44 -4.93
N ARG A 102 14.34 16.14 -5.82
CA ARG A 102 14.49 16.39 -7.25
C ARG A 102 14.20 17.85 -7.57
N LYS A 103 15.07 18.45 -8.41
CA LYS A 103 14.99 19.86 -8.76
C LYS A 103 13.63 20.22 -9.38
N GLY A 104 13.01 21.24 -8.83
CA GLY A 104 11.75 21.76 -9.35
C GLY A 104 10.51 21.01 -8.91
N LEU A 105 10.65 20.01 -8.03
CA LEU A 105 9.51 19.26 -7.53
C LEU A 105 9.22 19.59 -6.07
N SER A 106 7.94 19.84 -5.78
CA SER A 106 7.47 20.09 -4.41
C SER A 106 6.06 19.51 -4.26
N ILE A 107 5.93 18.22 -4.49
CA ILE A 107 4.65 17.52 -4.46
C ILE A 107 4.54 16.78 -3.13
N ASN A 108 3.42 16.98 -2.44
CA ASN A 108 3.13 16.30 -1.20
C ASN A 108 1.80 15.54 -1.33
N ILE A 109 1.86 14.24 -1.17
CA ILE A 109 0.69 13.36 -1.25
C ILE A 109 0.28 12.95 0.16
N LYS A 110 -0.94 13.31 0.54
CA LYS A 110 -1.51 12.98 1.84
C LYS A 110 -2.40 11.77 1.78
#